data_73a47a810181efd69f02e1d9c3b273a0
#
_entry.id   73a47a810181efd69f02e1d9c3b273a0
#
_cell.length_a   1.000
_cell.length_b   1.000
_cell.length_c   1.000
_cell.angle_alpha   90.00
_cell.angle_beta   90.00
_cell.angle_gamma   90.00
#
_symmetry.space_group_name_H-M   'P 1'
#
loop_
_entity.id
_entity.type
_entity.pdbx_description
1 polymer ?
#
loop_
_entity_poly.entity_id
_entity_poly.type
_entity_poly.pdbx_seq_one_letter_code
_entity_poly.pdbx_strand_id
1 'polypeptide(L)'
;MSYRYALAGNPNCGKTTLFNAVTGSNQYVGNWPGVTVEKKEGKVIGSEADASIVDLPGIYSLSPYSMEEIVTRNYLIDEKPDLIIDIVDATNLERNLYLSLQIAELGRPMVIALNMVDMLETVSYTHLRAHETVLDL
;
A
#
# COMPACT_ATOMS: atom_id res chain seq x y z
N MET A 1 9.68 -3.33 20.88
CA MET A 1 8.74 -4.01 19.98
C MET A 1 8.77 -3.32 18.64
N SER A 2 8.99 -4.07 17.57
CA SER A 2 9.06 -3.50 16.23
C SER A 2 7.82 -3.88 15.42
N TYR A 3 7.39 -2.94 14.57
CA TYR A 3 6.25 -3.15 13.69
C TYR A 3 6.71 -3.09 12.25
N ARG A 4 6.10 -3.89 11.40
CA ARG A 4 6.37 -3.92 9.96
C ARG A 4 5.09 -3.62 9.21
N TYR A 5 5.13 -2.56 8.41
CA TYR A 5 4.00 -2.15 7.58
C TYR A 5 4.33 -2.39 6.11
N ALA A 6 3.32 -2.69 5.33
CA ALA A 6 3.46 -2.85 3.89
C ALA A 6 2.52 -1.91 3.17
N LEU A 7 3.05 -1.15 2.20
CA LEU A 7 2.23 -0.33 1.31
C LEU A 7 1.92 -1.11 0.05
N ALA A 8 0.64 -1.26 -0.23
CA ALA A 8 0.15 -1.91 -1.44
C ALA A 8 -0.74 -0.95 -2.22
N GLY A 9 -0.90 -1.19 -3.49
CA GLY A 9 -1.78 -0.40 -4.33
C GLY A 9 -1.48 -0.56 -5.81
N ASN A 10 -2.36 -0.01 -6.63
CA ASN A 10 -2.17 -0.01 -8.07
C ASN A 10 -1.03 0.93 -8.46
N PRO A 11 -0.42 0.74 -9.63
CA PRO A 11 0.53 1.72 -10.14
C PRO A 11 -0.10 3.11 -10.22
N ASN A 12 0.68 4.13 -9.85
CA ASN A 12 0.27 5.54 -9.92
C ASN A 12 -0.91 5.92 -9.02
N CYS A 13 -1.08 5.23 -7.90
CA CYS A 13 -2.15 5.56 -6.93
C CYS A 13 -1.70 6.54 -5.84
N GLY A 14 -0.45 7.02 -5.89
CA GLY A 14 0.09 7.92 -4.87
C GLY A 14 0.90 7.21 -3.79
N LYS A 15 1.20 5.94 -3.98
CA LYS A 15 1.91 5.11 -3.01
C LYS A 15 3.31 5.64 -2.70
N THR A 16 4.06 6.03 -3.72
CA THR A 16 5.40 6.59 -3.55
C THR A 16 5.39 7.89 -2.77
N THR A 17 4.40 8.75 -3.01
CA THR A 17 4.27 10.01 -2.29
C THR A 17 4.07 9.77 -0.80
N LEU A 18 3.20 8.82 -0.45
CA LEU A 18 2.98 8.48 0.96
C LEU A 18 4.23 7.84 1.57
N PHE A 19 4.88 6.93 0.86
CA PHE A 19 6.09 6.29 1.34
C PHE A 19 7.17 7.33 1.67
N ASN A 20 7.39 8.29 0.77
CA ASN A 20 8.38 9.34 0.99
C ASN A 20 8.00 10.24 2.18
N ALA A 21 6.73 10.51 2.35
CA ALA A 21 6.27 11.35 3.44
C ALA A 21 6.48 10.69 4.81
N VAL A 22 6.28 9.38 4.92
CA VAL A 22 6.40 8.69 6.21
C VAL A 22 7.81 8.24 6.54
N THR A 23 8.71 8.14 5.56
CA THR A 23 10.09 7.72 5.79
C THR A 23 11.10 8.85 5.71
N GLY A 24 10.76 9.96 5.05
CA GLY A 24 11.71 11.04 4.83
C GLY A 24 12.95 10.57 4.09
N SER A 25 14.11 10.83 4.64
CA SER A 25 15.40 10.39 4.06
C SER A 25 15.86 9.01 4.55
N ASN A 26 15.08 8.37 5.40
CA ASN A 26 15.45 7.08 6.01
C ASN A 26 14.99 5.92 5.13
N GLN A 27 15.46 5.87 3.90
CA GLN A 27 15.07 4.86 2.93
C GLN A 27 16.26 4.00 2.51
N TYR A 28 15.99 2.73 2.28
CA TYR A 28 16.90 1.79 1.66
C TYR A 28 16.31 1.35 0.33
N VAL A 29 17.12 1.39 -0.72
CA VAL A 29 16.69 1.01 -2.07
C VAL A 29 17.59 -0.12 -2.56
N GLY A 30 17.00 -1.19 -3.02
CA GLY A 30 17.71 -2.34 -3.57
C GLY A 30 16.79 -3.10 -4.51
N ASN A 31 17.09 -4.37 -4.69
CA ASN A 31 16.23 -5.25 -5.47
C ASN A 31 15.69 -6.37 -4.59
N TRP A 32 14.50 -6.86 -4.93
CA TRP A 32 13.99 -8.06 -4.31
C TRP A 32 14.91 -9.25 -4.64
N PRO A 33 15.11 -10.18 -3.71
CA PRO A 33 16.06 -11.29 -3.91
C PRO A 33 15.80 -12.06 -5.20
N GLY A 34 16.86 -12.21 -6.02
CA GLY A 34 16.81 -13.01 -7.22
C GLY A 34 16.14 -12.41 -8.43
N VAL A 35 15.69 -11.16 -8.34
CA VAL A 35 14.96 -10.49 -9.43
C VAL A 35 15.43 -9.04 -9.59
N THR A 36 15.00 -8.40 -10.68
CA THR A 36 15.35 -7.01 -10.98
C THR A 36 14.30 -6.01 -10.52
N VAL A 37 13.30 -6.46 -9.79
CA VAL A 37 12.24 -5.59 -9.25
C VAL A 37 12.80 -4.80 -8.09
N GLU A 38 12.60 -3.48 -8.11
CA GLU A 38 13.11 -2.58 -7.09
C GLU A 38 12.37 -2.78 -5.76
N LYS A 39 13.16 -2.80 -4.68
CA LYS A 39 12.63 -2.88 -3.32
C LYS A 39 12.98 -1.59 -2.59
N LYS A 40 11.98 -0.94 -2.03
CA LYS A 40 12.14 0.23 -1.18
C LYS A 40 11.59 -0.05 0.19
N GLU A 41 12.40 0.20 1.21
CA GLU A 41 11.95 0.10 2.59
C GLU A 41 12.57 1.22 3.41
N GLY A 42 11.98 1.53 4.54
CA GLY A 42 12.47 2.59 5.38
C GLY A 42 11.88 2.54 6.76
N LYS A 43 12.37 3.43 7.62
CA LYS A 43 11.84 3.59 8.96
C LYS A 43 10.82 4.71 8.98
N VAL A 44 9.74 4.49 9.71
CA VAL A 44 8.70 5.50 9.88
C VAL A 44 9.21 6.58 10.82
N ILE A 45 9.22 7.82 10.34
CA ILE A 45 9.66 8.96 11.15
C ILE A 45 8.53 9.41 12.09
N GLY A 46 8.93 9.92 13.25
CA GLY A 46 7.98 10.43 14.23
C GLY A 46 7.24 9.38 15.02
N SER A 47 7.57 8.11 14.85
CA SER A 47 6.97 7.03 15.63
C SER A 47 7.79 6.79 16.90
N GLU A 48 7.10 6.64 18.03
CA GLU A 48 7.76 6.25 19.27
C GLU A 48 8.18 4.78 19.26
N ALA A 49 7.46 3.96 18.52
CA ALA A 49 7.82 2.57 18.34
C ALA A 49 8.77 2.40 17.17
N ASP A 50 9.57 1.32 17.20
CA ASP A 50 10.40 0.95 16.07
C ASP A 50 9.49 0.40 14.96
N ALA A 51 9.29 1.19 13.92
CA ALA A 51 8.39 0.83 12.82
C ALA A 51 9.12 0.97 11.49
N SER A 52 8.99 -0.05 10.66
CA SER A 52 9.51 -0.05 9.30
C SER A 52 8.36 -0.22 8.32
N ILE A 53 8.57 0.26 7.10
CA ILE A 53 7.56 0.20 6.06
C ILE A 53 8.23 -0.20 4.75
N VAL A 54 7.62 -1.13 4.02
CA VAL A 54 8.08 -1.53 2.71
C VAL A 54 7.10 -1.03 1.66
N ASP A 55 7.64 -0.49 0.57
CA ASP A 55 6.84 -0.06 -0.57
C ASP A 55 6.79 -1.22 -1.57
N LEU A 56 5.67 -1.94 -1.59
CA LEU A 56 5.50 -3.06 -2.51
C LEU A 56 5.33 -2.56 -3.95
N PRO A 57 5.71 -3.36 -4.95
CA PRO A 57 5.48 -2.99 -6.34
C PRO A 57 4.01 -2.69 -6.62
N GLY A 58 3.75 -1.68 -7.45
CA GLY A 58 2.38 -1.37 -7.87
C GLY A 58 1.82 -2.48 -8.74
N ILE A 59 0.66 -3.00 -8.38
CA ILE A 59 0.01 -4.10 -9.09
C ILE A 59 -1.49 -3.87 -9.16
N TYR A 60 -2.15 -4.52 -10.12
CA TYR A 60 -3.60 -4.45 -10.25
C TYR A 60 -4.30 -5.64 -9.60
N SER A 61 -3.58 -6.75 -9.41
CA SER A 61 -4.11 -7.96 -8.81
C SER A 61 -2.99 -8.80 -8.20
N LEU A 62 -3.34 -9.79 -7.39
CA LEU A 62 -2.38 -10.75 -6.85
C LEU A 62 -2.18 -11.97 -7.74
N SER A 63 -2.52 -11.87 -9.00
CA SER A 63 -2.33 -12.94 -9.98
C SER A 63 -0.85 -13.13 -10.28
N PRO A 64 -0.36 -14.37 -10.47
CA PRO A 64 1.07 -14.60 -10.65
C PRO A 64 1.52 -14.47 -12.12
N TYR A 65 1.14 -13.37 -12.78
CA TYR A 65 1.44 -13.17 -14.20
C TYR A 65 2.65 -12.28 -14.45
N SER A 66 3.02 -11.44 -13.51
CA SER A 66 4.21 -10.60 -13.63
C SER A 66 5.11 -10.83 -12.43
N MET A 67 6.37 -10.42 -12.56
CA MET A 67 7.32 -10.54 -11.47
C MET A 67 6.89 -9.66 -10.28
N GLU A 68 6.35 -8.47 -10.56
CA GLU A 68 5.85 -7.56 -9.54
C GLU A 68 4.71 -8.19 -8.74
N GLU A 69 3.80 -8.88 -9.42
CA GLU A 69 2.69 -9.57 -8.76
C GLU A 69 3.18 -10.73 -7.91
N ILE A 70 4.13 -11.51 -8.42
CA ILE A 70 4.71 -12.63 -7.69
C ILE A 70 5.42 -12.14 -6.43
N VAL A 71 6.24 -11.09 -6.55
CA VAL A 71 6.98 -10.52 -5.43
C VAL A 71 6.02 -10.04 -4.34
N THR A 72 5.01 -9.29 -4.73
CA THR A 72 4.04 -8.73 -3.77
C THR A 72 3.26 -9.83 -3.07
N ARG A 73 2.77 -10.80 -3.83
CA ARG A 73 2.01 -11.91 -3.27
C ARG A 73 2.85 -12.70 -2.27
N ASN A 74 4.07 -13.06 -2.65
CA ASN A 74 4.94 -13.85 -1.79
C ASN A 74 5.30 -13.07 -0.52
N TYR A 75 5.54 -11.78 -0.62
CA TYR A 75 5.82 -10.96 0.55
C TYR A 75 4.65 -10.96 1.53
N LEU A 76 3.45 -10.72 1.04
CA LEU A 76 2.27 -10.64 1.90
C LEU A 76 1.95 -11.97 2.58
N ILE A 77 2.21 -13.09 1.91
CA ILE A 77 1.96 -14.43 2.45
C ILE A 77 3.06 -14.87 3.42
N ASP A 78 4.32 -14.68 3.03
CA ASP A 78 5.46 -15.26 3.75
C ASP A 78 5.94 -14.35 4.89
N GLU A 79 6.01 -13.06 4.67
CA GLU A 79 6.57 -12.12 5.66
C GLU A 79 5.56 -11.64 6.69
N LYS A 80 4.28 -11.80 6.42
CA LYS A 80 3.19 -11.50 7.36
C LYS A 80 3.35 -10.14 8.03
N PRO A 81 3.27 -9.03 7.27
CA PRO A 81 3.37 -7.70 7.87
C PRO A 81 2.31 -7.48 8.93
N ASP A 82 2.61 -6.65 9.91
CA ASP A 82 1.68 -6.35 11.00
C ASP A 82 0.46 -5.57 10.52
N LEU A 83 0.63 -4.75 9.48
CA LEU A 83 -0.46 -3.99 8.87
C LEU A 83 -0.17 -3.79 7.40
N ILE A 84 -1.19 -3.99 6.58
CA ILE A 84 -1.15 -3.69 5.16
C ILE A 84 -1.91 -2.39 4.94
N ILE A 85 -1.26 -1.39 4.35
CA ILE A 85 -1.88 -0.13 4.00
C ILE A 85 -2.12 -0.17 2.49
N ASP A 86 -3.37 -0.33 2.11
CA ASP A 86 -3.78 -0.44 0.70
C ASP A 86 -4.21 0.94 0.21
N ILE A 87 -3.40 1.53 -0.66
CA ILE A 87 -3.69 2.87 -1.18
C ILE A 87 -4.59 2.73 -2.40
N VAL A 88 -5.73 3.39 -2.32
CA VAL A 88 -6.78 3.32 -3.34
C VAL A 88 -6.95 4.69 -3.98
N ASP A 89 -6.89 4.74 -5.30
CA ASP A 89 -7.14 5.94 -6.07
C ASP A 89 -8.66 6.15 -6.18
N ALA A 90 -9.16 7.18 -5.53
CA ALA A 90 -10.60 7.47 -5.49
C ALA A 90 -11.17 7.82 -6.86
N THR A 91 -10.34 8.28 -7.80
CA THR A 91 -10.79 8.59 -9.16
C THR A 91 -10.94 7.35 -10.04
N ASN A 92 -10.51 6.20 -9.54
CA ASN A 92 -10.56 4.94 -10.29
C ASN A 92 -10.87 3.79 -9.33
N LEU A 93 -11.93 3.97 -8.57
CA LEU A 93 -12.24 3.17 -7.41
C LEU A 93 -12.45 1.69 -7.74
N GLU A 94 -13.24 1.41 -8.76
CA GLU A 94 -13.58 0.04 -9.13
C GLU A 94 -12.34 -0.80 -9.43
N ARG A 95 -11.42 -0.26 -10.25
CA ARG A 95 -10.19 -0.96 -10.58
C ARG A 95 -9.31 -1.19 -9.36
N ASN A 96 -9.23 -0.19 -8.48
CA ASN A 96 -8.40 -0.27 -7.27
C ASN A 96 -8.96 -1.27 -6.27
N LEU A 97 -10.27 -1.32 -6.11
CA LEU A 97 -10.91 -2.21 -5.13
C LEU A 97 -10.78 -3.69 -5.48
N TYR A 98 -10.52 -4.01 -6.73
CA TYR A 98 -10.27 -5.40 -7.11
C TYR A 98 -9.07 -5.97 -6.34
N LEU A 99 -7.97 -5.23 -6.30
CA LEU A 99 -6.80 -5.61 -5.50
C LEU A 99 -7.14 -5.63 -4.01
N SER A 100 -7.88 -4.64 -3.53
CA SER A 100 -8.25 -4.55 -2.12
C SER A 100 -8.98 -5.80 -1.64
N LEU A 101 -9.90 -6.32 -2.45
CA LEU A 101 -10.63 -7.54 -2.12
C LEU A 101 -9.70 -8.74 -2.05
N GLN A 102 -8.75 -8.85 -2.96
CA GLN A 102 -7.79 -9.95 -2.95
C GLN A 102 -6.87 -9.88 -1.72
N ILE A 103 -6.43 -8.69 -1.34
CA ILE A 103 -5.61 -8.52 -0.13
C ILE A 103 -6.43 -8.89 1.10
N ALA A 104 -7.68 -8.47 1.17
CA ALA A 104 -8.56 -8.78 2.29
C ALA A 104 -8.74 -10.29 2.48
N GLU A 105 -8.76 -11.06 1.40
CA GLU A 105 -8.89 -12.51 1.48
C GLU A 105 -7.70 -13.20 2.16
N LEU A 106 -6.57 -12.51 2.27
CA LEU A 106 -5.40 -13.05 2.97
C LEU A 106 -5.60 -13.08 4.49
N GLY A 107 -6.59 -12.38 5.02
CA GLY A 107 -6.91 -12.38 6.44
C GLY A 107 -5.93 -11.62 7.33
N ARG A 108 -5.08 -10.77 6.77
CA ARG A 108 -4.14 -9.95 7.55
C ARG A 108 -4.77 -8.59 7.88
N PRO A 109 -4.36 -7.97 8.99
CA PRO A 109 -4.82 -6.62 9.28
C PRO A 109 -4.51 -5.67 8.13
N MET A 110 -5.51 -4.92 7.70
CA MET A 110 -5.33 -3.95 6.62
C MET A 110 -6.19 -2.71 6.84
N VAL A 111 -5.73 -1.60 6.30
CA VAL A 111 -6.52 -0.38 6.20
C VAL A 111 -6.50 0.07 4.74
N ILE A 112 -7.57 0.73 4.33
CA ILE A 112 -7.64 1.33 3.00
C ILE A 112 -7.41 2.82 3.16
N ALA A 113 -6.39 3.33 2.47
CA ALA A 113 -6.05 4.74 2.46
C ALA A 113 -6.52 5.33 1.13
N LEU A 114 -7.53 6.18 1.19
CA LEU A 114 -8.14 6.75 0.00
C LEU A 114 -7.40 8.01 -0.43
N ASN A 115 -6.85 7.99 -1.63
CA ASN A 115 -6.12 9.11 -2.21
C ASN A 115 -6.92 9.74 -3.34
N MET A 116 -6.56 10.94 -3.76
CA MET A 116 -7.24 11.70 -4.82
C MET A 116 -8.67 12.09 -4.49
N VAL A 117 -9.01 12.14 -3.20
CA VAL A 117 -10.37 12.46 -2.74
C VAL A 117 -10.78 13.86 -3.17
N ASP A 118 -9.87 14.81 -3.16
CA ASP A 118 -10.13 16.20 -3.54
C ASP A 118 -10.63 16.33 -4.97
N MET A 119 -10.29 15.41 -5.85
CA MET A 119 -10.79 15.39 -7.23
C MET A 119 -12.26 14.99 -7.33
N LEU A 120 -12.80 14.36 -6.27
CA LEU A 120 -14.17 13.91 -6.20
C LEU A 120 -15.06 14.78 -5.32
N GLU A 121 -14.51 15.84 -4.77
CA GLU A 121 -15.15 16.66 -3.75
C GLU A 121 -16.55 17.14 -4.13
N THR A 122 -16.71 17.58 -5.36
CA THR A 122 -17.99 18.12 -5.81
C THR A 122 -19.01 17.07 -6.24
N VAL A 123 -18.61 15.82 -6.33
CA VAL A 123 -19.46 14.75 -6.89
C VAL A 123 -19.87 13.73 -5.84
N SER A 124 -18.93 13.14 -5.13
CA SER A 124 -19.21 11.98 -4.28
C SER A 124 -18.51 12.04 -2.92
N TYR A 125 -18.01 13.20 -2.54
CA TYR A 125 -17.25 13.36 -1.30
C TYR A 125 -18.00 12.85 -0.07
N THR A 126 -19.27 13.27 0.09
CA THR A 126 -20.07 12.85 1.24
C THR A 126 -20.27 11.35 1.28
N HIS A 127 -20.41 10.72 0.14
CA HIS A 127 -20.58 9.27 0.04
C HIS A 127 -19.31 8.54 0.50
N LEU A 128 -18.16 9.00 0.05
CA LEU A 128 -16.89 8.38 0.42
C LEU A 128 -16.59 8.51 1.91
N ARG A 129 -16.99 9.61 2.51
CA ARG A 129 -16.79 9.85 3.94
C ARG A 129 -17.57 8.91 4.85
N ALA A 130 -18.54 8.19 4.33
CA ALA A 130 -19.33 7.25 5.11
C ALA A 130 -18.61 5.93 5.39
N HIS A 131 -17.46 5.68 4.78
CA HIS A 131 -16.72 4.43 4.96
C HIS A 131 -15.75 4.53 6.14
N GLU A 132 -16.01 3.75 7.18
CA GLU A 132 -15.24 3.79 8.44
C GLU A 132 -13.81 3.30 8.32
N THR A 133 -13.54 2.42 7.37
CA THR A 133 -12.21 1.82 7.18
C THR A 133 -11.33 2.62 6.22
N VAL A 134 -11.77 3.79 5.80
CA VAL A 134 -11.09 4.61 4.80
C VAL A 134 -10.41 5.80 5.47
N LEU A 135 -9.14 6.01 5.13
CA LEU A 135 -8.36 7.16 5.59
C LEU A 135 -8.18 8.12 4.41
N ASP A 136 -8.40 9.42 4.66
CA ASP A 136 -8.12 10.46 3.67
C ASP A 136 -6.63 10.80 3.71
N LEU A 137 -5.99 10.76 2.56
CA LEU A 137 -4.57 11.11 2.44
C LEU A 137 -4.35 12.55 2.02
#